data_da41f26e0de21f854cc654a9790fe188
#
_entry.id   da41f26e0de21f854cc654a9790fe188
#
_cell.length_a   1.000
_cell.length_b   1.000
_cell.length_c   1.000
_cell.angle_alpha   90.00
_cell.angle_beta   90.00
_cell.angle_gamma   90.00
#
_symmetry.space_group_name_H-M   'P 1'
#
loop_
_entity.id
_entity.type
_entity.pdbx_description
1 polymer ?
#
loop_
_entity_poly.entity_id
_entity_poly.type
_entity_poly.pdbx_seq_one_letter_code
_entity_poly.pdbx_strand_id
1 'polypeptide(L)'
;MSASSLLSWHPRTIRRVVAAKDTGSEVVEAVTNAGAGFVKFLGNKEGPHILAAEFIGTLLAGEMGLPILDWHVFEYDGFPEIRLHSGSLAKAGSAWSTRKVEGFVWSGDVPIWRL
;
A
#
# COMPACT_ATOMS: atom_id res chain seq x y z
N MET A 1 -14.27 -8.37 20.19
CA MET A 1 -13.46 -7.65 19.45
C MET A 1 -12.27 -8.42 19.14
N SER A 2 -12.04 -8.34 18.09
CA SER A 2 -10.93 -9.09 17.68
C SER A 2 -9.65 -8.40 18.06
N ALA A 3 -8.65 -9.16 18.06
CA ALA A 3 -7.33 -8.62 18.20
C ALA A 3 -7.03 -7.60 17.12
N SER A 4 -7.89 -7.49 16.10
CA SER A 4 -7.65 -6.53 15.05
C SER A 4 -7.70 -5.09 15.55
N SER A 5 -8.46 -4.81 16.62
CA SER A 5 -8.39 -3.47 17.19
C SER A 5 -7.03 -3.22 17.79
N LEU A 6 -6.43 -4.26 18.34
CA LEU A 6 -5.07 -4.17 18.88
C LEU A 6 -4.06 -4.17 17.76
N LEU A 7 -4.44 -4.79 16.63
CA LEU A 7 -3.60 -4.92 15.47
C LEU A 7 -4.04 -3.98 14.36
N SER A 8 -4.64 -2.86 14.74
CA SER A 8 -5.08 -1.86 13.76
C SER A 8 -3.94 -1.48 12.84
N TRP A 9 -4.27 -1.29 11.58
CA TRP A 9 -3.28 -0.96 10.58
C TRP A 9 -3.11 0.55 10.50
N HIS A 10 -2.10 1.05 11.21
CA HIS A 10 -1.78 2.48 11.23
C HIS A 10 -0.27 2.68 11.12
N PRO A 11 0.33 2.28 9.99
CA PRO A 11 1.76 2.49 9.80
C PRO A 11 2.07 3.98 9.71
N ARG A 12 3.23 4.36 10.18
CA ARG A 12 3.72 5.73 10.14
C ARG A 12 5.12 5.83 9.58
N THR A 13 5.89 4.75 9.67
CA THR A 13 7.28 4.76 9.22
C THR A 13 7.59 3.46 8.53
N ILE A 14 8.53 3.52 7.59
CA ILE A 14 9.06 2.35 6.90
C ILE A 14 10.33 1.93 7.63
N ARG A 15 10.37 0.69 8.10
CA ARG A 15 11.54 0.16 8.76
C ARG A 15 12.53 -0.45 7.78
N ARG A 16 12.03 -1.18 6.79
CA ARG A 16 12.86 -1.67 5.71
C ARG A 16 12.01 -2.07 4.51
N VAL A 17 12.63 -2.04 3.35
CA VAL A 17 12.01 -2.46 2.10
C VAL A 17 12.32 -3.94 1.89
N VAL A 18 11.28 -4.71 1.56
CA VAL A 18 11.44 -6.11 1.21
C VAL A 18 11.64 -6.27 -0.29
N ALA A 19 10.79 -5.64 -1.08
CA ALA A 19 10.89 -5.72 -2.53
C ALA A 19 10.12 -4.58 -3.20
N ALA A 20 10.66 -4.06 -4.28
CA ALA A 20 9.96 -3.13 -5.16
C ALA A 20 9.35 -3.96 -6.29
N LYS A 21 8.03 -3.97 -6.39
CA LYS A 21 7.31 -4.85 -7.30
C LYS A 21 7.11 -4.21 -8.66
N ASP A 22 7.14 -5.05 -9.69
CA ASP A 22 6.86 -4.62 -11.05
C ASP A 22 5.35 -4.63 -11.28
N THR A 23 4.68 -3.62 -10.75
CA THR A 23 3.26 -3.42 -10.95
C THR A 23 3.02 -2.06 -11.56
N GLY A 24 1.81 -1.80 -12.05
CA GLY A 24 1.49 -0.51 -12.65
C GLY A 24 1.77 0.67 -11.73
N SER A 25 1.41 0.55 -10.46
CA SER A 25 1.64 1.60 -9.46
C SER A 25 2.96 1.46 -8.72
N GLU A 26 3.80 0.50 -9.12
CA GLU A 26 5.11 0.25 -8.51
C GLU A 26 5.03 0.06 -7.00
N VAL A 27 4.15 -0.85 -6.58
CA VAL A 27 3.94 -1.13 -5.17
C VAL A 27 5.22 -1.65 -4.53
N VAL A 28 5.46 -1.27 -3.28
CA VAL A 28 6.62 -1.70 -2.51
C VAL A 28 6.14 -2.57 -1.36
N GLU A 29 6.71 -3.76 -1.26
CA GLU A 29 6.51 -4.58 -0.07
C GLU A 29 7.51 -4.12 0.99
N ALA A 30 7.02 -3.77 2.17
CA ALA A 30 7.85 -3.18 3.20
C ALA A 30 7.44 -3.66 4.58
N VAL A 31 8.38 -3.59 5.51
CA VAL A 31 8.09 -3.75 6.93
C VAL A 31 7.96 -2.36 7.51
N THR A 32 6.80 -2.07 8.08
CA THR A 32 6.52 -0.80 8.73
C THR A 32 6.58 -0.95 10.23
N ASN A 33 6.45 0.15 10.96
CA ASN A 33 6.32 0.08 12.42
C ASN A 33 5.07 -0.69 12.88
N ALA A 34 4.10 -0.88 11.98
CA ALA A 34 2.86 -1.61 12.28
C ALA A 34 2.89 -3.05 11.74
N GLY A 35 3.95 -3.44 11.04
CA GLY A 35 4.07 -4.77 10.46
C GLY A 35 4.28 -4.73 8.95
N ALA A 36 4.24 -5.90 8.32
CA ALA A 36 4.46 -6.03 6.89
C ALA A 36 3.26 -5.51 6.10
N GLY A 37 3.53 -4.86 4.99
CA GLY A 37 2.48 -4.34 4.14
C GLY A 37 2.97 -4.01 2.74
N PHE A 38 2.04 -3.54 1.93
CA PHE A 38 2.30 -3.08 0.57
C PHE A 38 1.99 -1.59 0.52
N VAL A 39 2.91 -0.83 -0.05
CA VAL A 39 2.82 0.63 0.00
C VAL A 39 2.96 1.21 -1.41
N LYS A 40 2.09 2.15 -1.71
CA LYS A 40 2.16 2.93 -2.94
C LYS A 40 2.58 4.34 -2.59
N PHE A 41 3.65 4.79 -3.22
CA PHE A 41 4.26 6.10 -2.94
C PHE A 41 4.00 7.06 -4.08
N LEU A 42 4.08 8.35 -3.78
CA LEU A 42 4.23 9.36 -4.82
C LEU A 42 5.57 9.12 -5.54
N GLY A 43 5.63 9.53 -6.79
CA GLY A 43 6.81 9.31 -7.61
C GLY A 43 6.72 8.05 -8.46
N ASN A 44 5.64 7.26 -8.32
CA ASN A 44 5.43 6.10 -9.18
C ASN A 44 5.07 6.55 -10.60
N LYS A 45 5.24 5.64 -11.55
CA LYS A 45 5.07 5.98 -12.98
C LYS A 45 3.63 6.26 -13.39
N GLU A 46 2.65 5.88 -12.58
CA GLU A 46 1.25 6.18 -12.86
C GLU A 46 0.82 7.56 -12.37
N GLY A 47 1.66 8.22 -11.60
CA GLY A 47 1.42 9.58 -11.18
C GLY A 47 0.67 9.72 -9.86
N PRO A 48 0.51 10.96 -9.38
CA PRO A 48 -0.02 11.20 -8.03
C PRO A 48 -1.50 10.87 -7.86
N HIS A 49 -2.25 10.78 -8.95
CA HIS A 49 -3.67 10.46 -8.88
C HIS A 49 -3.96 9.04 -8.37
N ILE A 50 -2.93 8.17 -8.35
CA ILE A 50 -3.13 6.79 -7.96
C ILE A 50 -3.61 6.66 -6.51
N LEU A 51 -3.18 7.57 -5.65
CA LEU A 51 -3.61 7.53 -4.24
C LEU A 51 -5.09 7.85 -4.11
N ALA A 52 -5.57 8.85 -4.87
CA ALA A 52 -6.99 9.17 -4.90
C ALA A 52 -7.80 8.01 -5.47
N ALA A 53 -7.30 7.38 -6.53
CA ALA A 53 -7.96 6.22 -7.12
C ALA A 53 -8.08 5.06 -6.14
N GLU A 54 -7.02 4.80 -5.35
CA GLU A 54 -7.07 3.77 -4.33
C GLU A 54 -8.12 4.08 -3.27
N PHE A 55 -8.18 5.31 -2.83
CA PHE A 55 -9.13 5.73 -1.81
C PHE A 55 -10.56 5.55 -2.30
N ILE A 56 -10.85 6.06 -3.49
CA ILE A 56 -12.18 5.97 -4.09
C ILE A 56 -12.57 4.51 -4.32
N GLY A 57 -11.66 3.71 -4.89
CA GLY A 57 -11.92 2.31 -5.15
C GLY A 57 -12.23 1.53 -3.88
N THR A 58 -11.49 1.82 -2.81
CA THR A 58 -11.72 1.16 -1.53
C THR A 58 -13.07 1.54 -0.94
N LEU A 59 -13.44 2.81 -1.00
CA LEU A 59 -14.76 3.24 -0.52
C LEU A 59 -15.89 2.57 -1.30
N LEU A 60 -15.76 2.51 -2.62
CA LEU A 60 -16.76 1.85 -3.46
C LEU A 60 -16.88 0.36 -3.15
N ALA A 61 -15.74 -0.30 -2.99
CA ALA A 61 -15.75 -1.73 -2.64
C ALA A 61 -16.47 -1.97 -1.33
N GLY A 62 -16.20 -1.12 -0.33
CA GLY A 62 -16.87 -1.22 0.96
C GLY A 62 -18.38 -1.01 0.84
N GLU A 63 -18.81 -0.03 0.06
CA GLU A 63 -20.24 0.22 -0.18
C GLU A 63 -20.91 -0.96 -0.89
N MET A 64 -20.19 -1.65 -1.74
CA MET A 64 -20.70 -2.81 -2.45
C MET A 64 -20.62 -4.09 -1.62
N GLY A 65 -20.13 -4.02 -0.39
CA GLY A 65 -19.99 -5.19 0.47
C GLY A 65 -18.87 -6.12 0.07
N LEU A 66 -17.92 -5.67 -0.72
CA LEU A 66 -16.78 -6.47 -1.12
C LEU A 66 -15.72 -6.50 -0.02
N PRO A 67 -15.00 -7.62 0.12
CA PRO A 67 -13.89 -7.65 1.09
C PRO A 67 -12.80 -6.67 0.68
N ILE A 68 -12.27 -5.96 1.66
CA ILE A 68 -11.15 -5.06 1.45
C ILE A 68 -10.07 -5.37 2.47
N LEU A 69 -8.84 -5.07 2.11
CA LEU A 69 -7.71 -5.19 3.03
C LEU A 69 -7.70 -3.98 3.96
N ASP A 70 -7.11 -4.17 5.14
CA ASP A 70 -6.85 -3.04 6.03
C ASP A 70 -5.94 -2.06 5.31
N TRP A 71 -6.29 -0.80 5.35
CA TRP A 71 -5.54 0.24 4.65
C TRP A 71 -5.35 1.46 5.53
N HIS A 72 -4.34 2.24 5.21
CA HIS A 72 -4.04 3.49 5.92
C HIS A 72 -3.18 4.39 5.05
N VAL A 73 -3.46 5.68 5.10
CA VAL A 73 -2.62 6.69 4.45
C VAL A 73 -1.72 7.30 5.51
N PHE A 74 -0.43 7.37 5.24
CA PHE A 74 0.51 7.98 6.17
C PHE A 74 1.44 8.92 5.41
N GLU A 75 2.11 9.81 6.15
CA GLU A 75 3.07 10.73 5.56
C GLU A 75 4.44 10.10 5.53
N TYR A 76 4.94 9.89 4.34
CA TYR A 76 6.31 9.42 4.13
C TYR A 76 7.19 10.66 4.04
N ASP A 77 8.21 10.74 4.90
CA ASP A 77 9.07 11.91 4.98
C ASP A 77 10.28 11.87 4.06
N GLY A 78 10.37 10.87 3.21
CA GLY A 78 11.50 10.70 2.32
C GLY A 78 12.61 9.84 2.90
N PHE A 79 12.41 9.31 4.08
CA PHE A 79 13.43 8.51 4.75
C PHE A 79 12.79 7.24 5.35
N PRO A 80 13.41 6.06 5.17
CA PRO A 80 14.60 5.80 4.34
C PRO A 80 14.34 6.06 2.87
N GLU A 81 15.41 6.31 2.11
CA GLU A 81 15.28 6.48 0.67
C GLU A 81 14.80 5.17 0.05
N ILE A 82 13.78 5.23 -0.77
CA ILE A 82 13.17 4.05 -1.38
C ILE A 82 13.20 4.21 -2.89
N ARG A 83 13.79 3.24 -3.57
CA ARG A 83 13.83 3.20 -5.02
C ARG A 83 12.74 2.28 -5.54
N LEU A 84 11.89 2.80 -6.40
CA LEU A 84 10.80 2.05 -7.00
C LEU A 84 11.33 1.16 -8.11
N HIS A 85 10.51 0.24 -8.61
CA HIS A 85 10.94 -0.73 -9.61
C HIS A 85 11.48 -0.06 -10.88
N SER A 86 10.89 1.05 -11.30
CA SER A 86 11.34 1.79 -12.48
C SER A 86 12.68 2.49 -12.28
N GLY A 87 13.17 2.57 -11.06
CA GLY A 87 14.38 3.30 -10.72
C GLY A 87 14.13 4.69 -10.16
N SER A 88 12.91 5.18 -10.24
CA SER A 88 12.55 6.46 -9.63
C SER A 88 12.57 6.35 -8.12
N LEU A 89 12.83 7.47 -7.45
CA LEU A 89 12.75 7.51 -5.99
C LEU A 89 11.32 7.79 -5.55
N ALA A 90 10.90 7.11 -4.49
CA ALA A 90 9.66 7.45 -3.82
C ALA A 90 9.75 8.88 -3.29
N LYS A 91 8.72 9.68 -3.49
CA LYS A 91 8.71 11.08 -3.07
C LYS A 91 8.04 11.21 -1.71
N ALA A 92 8.54 12.14 -0.92
CA ALA A 92 7.90 12.50 0.34
C ALA A 92 6.48 12.96 0.08
N GLY A 93 5.59 12.66 1.00
CA GLY A 93 4.19 12.99 0.92
C GLY A 93 3.32 11.81 1.32
N SER A 94 2.05 11.88 0.97
CA SER A 94 1.09 10.85 1.33
C SER A 94 1.43 9.53 0.66
N ALA A 95 1.36 8.44 1.42
CA ALA A 95 1.57 7.09 0.93
C ALA A 95 0.38 6.23 1.33
N TRP A 96 -0.06 5.38 0.41
CA TRP A 96 -1.16 4.45 0.63
C TRP A 96 -0.60 3.10 1.03
N SER A 97 -1.10 2.53 2.12
CA SER A 97 -0.62 1.24 2.58
C SER A 97 -1.75 0.26 2.82
N THR A 98 -1.49 -1.02 2.55
CA THR A 98 -2.37 -2.12 2.93
C THR A 98 -1.57 -3.13 3.74
N ARG A 99 -2.23 -3.75 4.71
CA ARG A 99 -1.60 -4.78 5.53
C ARG A 99 -1.39 -6.04 4.68
N LYS A 100 -0.22 -6.65 4.81
CA LYS A 100 0.02 -7.94 4.20
C LYS A 100 -0.72 -9.00 4.99
N VAL A 101 -1.54 -9.81 4.30
CA VAL A 101 -2.34 -10.84 4.90
C VAL A 101 -1.77 -12.19 4.52
N GLU A 102 -1.68 -13.09 5.51
CA GLU A 102 -1.18 -14.43 5.31
C GLU A 102 -2.01 -15.16 4.25
N GLY A 103 -1.34 -15.79 3.32
CA GLY A 103 -2.03 -16.52 2.25
C GLY A 103 -2.53 -15.65 1.11
N PHE A 104 -2.41 -14.33 1.21
CA PHE A 104 -2.80 -13.43 0.15
C PHE A 104 -1.58 -13.08 -0.70
N VAL A 105 -1.70 -13.29 -2.01
CA VAL A 105 -0.62 -12.94 -2.94
C VAL A 105 -1.06 -11.73 -3.74
N TRP A 106 -0.33 -10.62 -3.59
CA TRP A 106 -0.59 -9.43 -4.37
C TRP A 106 0.00 -9.59 -5.76
N SER A 107 -0.84 -9.40 -6.76
CA SER A 107 -0.43 -9.34 -8.14
C SER A 107 -1.14 -8.17 -8.79
N GLY A 108 -0.41 -7.31 -9.46
CA GLY A 108 -0.97 -6.11 -10.08
C GLY A 108 -1.93 -6.43 -11.21
N ASP A 109 -1.95 -7.65 -11.68
CA ASP A 109 -2.80 -8.07 -12.78
C ASP A 109 -3.99 -8.95 -12.35
N VAL A 110 -4.19 -9.14 -11.05
CA VAL A 110 -5.33 -9.90 -10.56
C VAL A 110 -6.59 -9.07 -10.72
N PRO A 111 -7.56 -9.51 -11.55
CA PRO A 111 -8.79 -8.76 -11.69
C PRO A 111 -9.56 -8.72 -10.38
N ILE A 112 -10.20 -7.57 -10.12
CA ILE A 112 -10.93 -7.39 -8.86
C ILE A 112 -12.05 -8.41 -8.69
N TRP A 113 -12.66 -8.86 -9.77
CA TRP A 113 -13.74 -9.84 -9.68
C TRP A 113 -13.25 -11.23 -9.27
N ARG A 114 -11.95 -11.43 -9.15
CA ARG A 114 -11.39 -12.68 -8.64
C ARG A 114 -11.15 -12.64 -7.14
N LEU A 115 -11.27 -11.50 -6.56
CA LEU A 115 -11.00 -11.32 -5.12
C LEU A 115 -12.14 -11.84 -4.28
#